data_6ed13e41a81509107cbb5e6cb7e85576
#
_entry.id   6ed13e41a81509107cbb5e6cb7e85576
#
_cell.length_a   1.000
_cell.length_b   1.000
_cell.length_c   1.000
_cell.angle_alpha   90.00
_cell.angle_beta   90.00
_cell.angle_gamma   90.00
#
_symmetry.space_group_name_H-M   'P 1'
#
loop_
_entity.id
_entity.type
_entity.pdbx_description
1 polymer ?
#
loop_
_entity_poly.entity_id
_entity_poly.type
_entity_poly.pdbx_seq_one_letter_code
_entity_poly.pdbx_strand_id
1 'polypeptide(L)'
;MARWTGEWLQTLSSGGATTQEPPRWPGERLGLPERGPRAVAGTGRRFLALLGDLVLASLLTAIFTRPDYSDLAAMQEHNLWALATWAIITVVPVTFFGFTPGMALTGIRVARLDGVAVVGLWRAALRCVLTFFIIPAAVRNADNRGWHDRLTNTVVVTMR
;
A
#
# COMPACT_ATOMS: atom_id res chain seq x y z
N MET A 1 -2.08 -5.82 56.04
CA MET A 1 -3.00 -4.92 55.36
C MET A 1 -2.52 -4.66 53.92
N ALA A 2 -3.32 -5.16 52.99
CA ALA A 2 -3.52 -4.77 51.60
C ALA A 2 -2.31 -4.47 50.67
N ARG A 3 -1.83 -5.52 50.00
CA ARG A 3 -1.05 -5.45 48.77
C ARG A 3 -1.98 -5.52 47.53
N TRP A 4 -3.06 -4.80 47.53
CA TRP A 4 -4.12 -4.93 46.51
C TRP A 4 -3.97 -4.03 45.28
N THR A 5 -3.01 -3.11 45.28
CA THR A 5 -2.93 -2.10 44.20
C THR A 5 -1.87 -2.37 43.14
N GLY A 6 -1.04 -3.40 43.30
CA GLY A 6 0.05 -3.68 42.32
C GLY A 6 -0.19 -4.87 41.38
N GLU A 7 -0.91 -5.90 41.84
CA GLU A 7 -1.05 -7.15 41.05
C GLU A 7 -1.94 -7.01 39.82
N TRP A 8 -3.04 -6.25 39.89
CA TRP A 8 -3.90 -6.05 38.75
C TRP A 8 -3.25 -5.16 37.66
N LEU A 9 -2.40 -4.18 38.06
CA LEU A 9 -1.60 -3.40 37.12
C LEU A 9 -0.53 -4.26 36.43
N GLN A 10 0.07 -5.20 37.17
CA GLN A 10 0.98 -6.18 36.58
C GLN A 10 0.27 -7.15 35.65
N THR A 11 -0.96 -7.59 35.98
CA THR A 11 -1.77 -8.43 35.07
C THR A 11 -2.24 -7.66 33.83
N LEU A 12 -2.52 -6.37 33.91
CA LEU A 12 -2.81 -5.54 32.75
C LEU A 12 -1.56 -5.26 31.91
N SER A 13 -0.40 -5.13 32.52
CA SER A 13 0.87 -4.97 31.81
C SER A 13 1.43 -6.29 31.27
N SER A 14 1.12 -7.42 31.88
CA SER A 14 1.48 -8.77 31.42
C SER A 14 0.41 -9.45 30.58
N GLY A 15 -0.81 -8.91 30.59
CA GLY A 15 -1.91 -9.38 29.78
C GLY A 15 -1.73 -9.06 28.30
N GLY A 16 -0.95 -9.91 27.58
CA GLY A 16 -0.86 -9.88 26.13
C GLY A 16 0.41 -9.33 25.49
N ALA A 17 1.41 -8.92 26.26
CA ALA A 17 2.74 -8.77 25.72
C ALA A 17 3.43 -10.15 25.69
N THR A 18 3.09 -10.97 24.71
CA THR A 18 4.12 -11.86 24.21
C THR A 18 5.28 -10.95 23.81
N THR A 19 6.40 -11.03 24.52
CA THR A 19 7.68 -10.44 24.15
C THR A 19 8.17 -11.10 22.86
N GLN A 20 7.44 -10.83 21.75
CA GLN A 20 7.94 -11.16 20.44
C GLN A 20 9.05 -10.15 20.18
N GLU A 21 10.28 -10.63 20.16
CA GLU A 21 11.40 -9.83 19.70
C GLU A 21 11.01 -9.05 18.44
N PRO A 22 11.38 -7.77 18.32
CA PRO A 22 11.12 -7.03 17.10
C PRO A 22 11.70 -7.80 15.91
N PRO A 23 10.99 -7.88 14.78
CA PRO A 23 11.48 -8.62 13.63
C PRO A 23 12.81 -8.04 13.17
N ARG A 24 13.77 -8.90 12.84
CA ARG A 24 15.12 -8.52 12.39
C ARG A 24 15.09 -7.80 11.05
N TRP A 25 14.12 -8.15 10.19
CA TRP A 25 13.85 -7.48 8.92
C TRP A 25 12.36 -7.41 8.63
N PRO A 26 11.93 -6.45 7.80
CA PRO A 26 10.52 -6.35 7.40
C PRO A 26 10.05 -7.62 6.70
N GLY A 27 8.98 -8.22 7.20
CA GLY A 27 8.40 -9.45 6.63
C GLY A 27 8.96 -10.76 7.18
N GLU A 28 9.87 -10.75 8.15
CA GLU A 28 10.36 -11.97 8.83
C GLU A 28 9.19 -12.80 9.38
N ARG A 29 8.23 -12.14 10.07
CA ARG A 29 7.03 -12.78 10.61
C ARG A 29 6.09 -13.35 9.54
N LEU A 30 6.24 -12.93 8.30
CA LEU A 30 5.48 -13.39 7.16
C LEU A 30 6.21 -14.49 6.36
N GLY A 31 7.38 -14.93 6.82
CA GLY A 31 8.22 -15.89 6.13
C GLY A 31 8.84 -15.35 4.83
N LEU A 32 8.97 -14.02 4.71
CA LEU A 32 9.55 -13.38 3.53
C LEU A 32 11.06 -13.18 3.70
N PRO A 33 11.85 -13.27 2.62
CA PRO A 33 13.30 -13.09 2.70
C PRO A 33 13.68 -11.64 3.04
N GLU A 34 14.85 -11.46 3.65
CA GLU A 34 15.40 -10.13 3.95
C GLU A 34 15.65 -9.30 2.69
N ARG A 35 16.21 -9.93 1.66
CA ARG A 35 16.62 -9.29 0.40
C ARG A 35 16.33 -10.19 -0.81
N GLY A 36 16.31 -9.57 -1.99
CA GLY A 36 16.10 -10.27 -3.25
C GLY A 36 14.62 -10.43 -3.62
N PRO A 37 14.31 -11.34 -4.55
CA PRO A 37 12.94 -11.58 -4.99
C PRO A 37 12.04 -11.98 -3.82
N ARG A 38 10.82 -11.43 -3.78
CA ARG A 38 9.82 -11.61 -2.73
C ARG A 38 10.15 -10.92 -1.39
N ALA A 39 11.26 -10.20 -1.24
CA ALA A 39 11.49 -9.35 -0.08
C ALA A 39 10.45 -8.24 -0.02
N VAL A 40 10.16 -7.73 1.19
CA VAL A 40 9.21 -6.61 1.34
C VAL A 40 9.77 -5.37 0.66
N ALA A 41 8.98 -4.78 -0.23
CA ALA A 41 9.40 -3.60 -0.99
C ALA A 41 9.61 -2.39 -0.07
N GLY A 42 10.74 -1.72 -0.24
CA GLY A 42 11.07 -0.50 0.48
C GLY A 42 10.14 0.66 0.13
N THR A 43 10.07 1.63 1.05
CA THR A 43 9.25 2.84 0.94
C THR A 43 9.52 3.63 -0.33
N GLY A 44 10.79 3.83 -0.68
CA GLY A 44 11.18 4.61 -1.85
C GLY A 44 10.64 4.05 -3.15
N ARG A 45 10.72 2.71 -3.34
CA ARG A 45 10.17 2.06 -4.54
C ARG A 45 8.66 2.19 -4.63
N ARG A 46 7.93 2.10 -3.51
CA ARG A 46 6.47 2.29 -3.46
C ARG A 46 6.08 3.73 -3.80
N PHE A 47 6.84 4.69 -3.28
CA PHE A 47 6.63 6.11 -3.57
C PHE A 47 6.90 6.43 -5.04
N LEU A 48 8.01 5.96 -5.60
CA LEU A 48 8.31 6.11 -7.02
C LEU A 48 7.28 5.44 -7.92
N ALA A 49 6.76 4.28 -7.54
CA ALA A 49 5.68 3.62 -8.26
C ALA A 49 4.42 4.50 -8.29
N LEU A 50 4.01 5.05 -7.13
CA LEU A 50 2.86 5.95 -7.05
C LEU A 50 3.05 7.21 -7.89
N LEU A 51 4.22 7.84 -7.82
CA LEU A 51 4.54 9.00 -8.66
C LEU A 51 4.47 8.65 -10.15
N GLY A 52 5.02 7.50 -10.55
CA GLY A 52 4.94 7.02 -11.92
C GLY A 52 3.51 6.81 -12.40
N ASP A 53 2.65 6.23 -11.56
CA ASP A 53 1.24 6.04 -11.87
C ASP A 53 0.48 7.38 -11.98
N LEU A 54 0.76 8.34 -11.11
CA LEU A 54 0.16 9.68 -11.19
C LEU A 54 0.58 10.45 -12.45
N VAL A 55 1.87 10.41 -12.79
CA VAL A 55 2.39 11.01 -14.03
C VAL A 55 1.76 10.35 -15.24
N LEU A 56 1.70 9.02 -15.28
CA LEU A 56 1.08 8.29 -16.39
C LEU A 56 -0.40 8.62 -16.53
N ALA A 57 -1.14 8.68 -15.42
CA ALA A 57 -2.55 9.06 -15.42
C ALA A 57 -2.76 10.47 -15.99
N SER A 58 -1.95 11.43 -15.57
CA SER A 58 -2.01 12.80 -16.07
C SER A 58 -1.71 12.88 -17.57
N LEU A 59 -0.67 12.18 -18.03
CA LEU A 59 -0.31 12.13 -19.45
C LEU A 59 -1.40 11.48 -20.29
N LEU A 60 -1.97 10.38 -19.84
CA LEU A 60 -3.09 9.72 -20.55
C LEU A 60 -4.31 10.63 -20.61
N THR A 61 -4.62 11.33 -19.51
CA THR A 61 -5.74 12.26 -19.47
C THR A 61 -5.54 13.44 -20.40
N ALA A 62 -4.32 13.95 -20.53
CA ALA A 62 -4.00 15.07 -21.42
C ALA A 62 -4.21 14.75 -22.92
N ILE A 63 -4.39 13.47 -23.28
CA ILE A 63 -4.71 13.08 -24.66
C ILE A 63 -6.15 13.51 -25.05
N PHE A 64 -7.08 13.50 -24.10
CA PHE A 64 -8.51 13.78 -24.34
C PHE A 64 -9.04 15.01 -23.58
N THR A 65 -8.33 15.50 -22.59
CA THR A 65 -8.63 16.77 -21.91
C THR A 65 -7.41 17.68 -21.99
N ARG A 66 -7.62 18.98 -22.20
CA ARG A 66 -6.51 19.95 -22.20
C ARG A 66 -6.50 20.68 -20.89
N PRO A 67 -5.39 20.57 -20.10
CA PRO A 67 -5.25 21.38 -18.88
C PRO A 67 -5.14 22.86 -19.28
N ASP A 68 -6.05 23.68 -18.79
CA ASP A 68 -6.00 25.14 -18.93
C ASP A 68 -5.79 25.75 -17.55
N TYR A 69 -4.58 26.24 -17.31
CA TYR A 69 -4.18 26.84 -16.04
C TYR A 69 -4.81 28.22 -15.80
N SER A 70 -5.42 28.83 -16.82
CA SER A 70 -6.12 30.10 -16.70
C SER A 70 -7.60 29.94 -16.38
N ASP A 71 -8.17 28.76 -16.60
CA ASP A 71 -9.56 28.42 -16.28
C ASP A 71 -9.64 27.36 -15.18
N LEU A 72 -10.13 27.78 -14.00
CA LEU A 72 -10.29 26.90 -12.84
C LEU A 72 -11.25 25.73 -13.11
N ALA A 73 -12.32 25.96 -13.88
CA ALA A 73 -13.31 24.92 -14.19
C ALA A 73 -12.69 23.84 -15.09
N ALA A 74 -11.95 24.25 -16.13
CA ALA A 74 -11.22 23.34 -17.01
C ALA A 74 -10.16 22.54 -16.26
N MET A 75 -9.45 23.16 -15.31
CA MET A 75 -8.51 22.47 -14.46
C MET A 75 -9.16 21.46 -13.52
N GLN A 76 -10.29 21.80 -12.94
CA GLN A 76 -11.04 20.86 -12.08
C GLN A 76 -11.53 19.66 -12.88
N GLU A 77 -12.06 19.88 -14.06
CA GLU A 77 -12.49 18.80 -14.97
C GLU A 77 -11.31 17.89 -15.32
N HIS A 78 -10.16 18.47 -15.72
CA HIS A 78 -8.95 17.71 -16.02
C HIS A 78 -8.50 16.87 -14.82
N ASN A 79 -8.49 17.43 -13.60
CA ASN A 79 -8.10 16.74 -12.39
C ASN A 79 -9.05 15.58 -12.04
N LEU A 80 -10.35 15.74 -12.24
CA LEU A 80 -11.33 14.66 -12.04
C LEU A 80 -11.10 13.52 -13.02
N TRP A 81 -10.87 13.83 -14.30
CA TRP A 81 -10.52 12.82 -15.29
C TRP A 81 -9.19 12.13 -15.00
N ALA A 82 -8.18 12.89 -14.54
CA ALA A 82 -6.90 12.32 -14.13
C ALA A 82 -7.03 11.39 -12.94
N LEU A 83 -7.87 11.74 -11.96
CA LEU A 83 -8.17 10.87 -10.82
C LEU A 83 -8.89 9.58 -11.26
N ALA A 84 -9.88 9.69 -12.15
CA ALA A 84 -10.58 8.52 -12.70
C ALA A 84 -9.63 7.61 -13.49
N THR A 85 -8.79 8.18 -14.34
CA THR A 85 -7.76 7.46 -15.09
C THR A 85 -6.78 6.77 -14.15
N TRP A 86 -6.30 7.47 -13.11
CA TRP A 86 -5.41 6.88 -12.11
C TRP A 86 -6.08 5.71 -11.37
N ALA A 87 -7.35 5.85 -11.00
CA ALA A 87 -8.08 4.75 -10.37
C ALA A 87 -8.19 3.53 -11.29
N ILE A 88 -8.47 3.72 -12.56
CA ILE A 88 -8.57 2.63 -13.56
C ILE A 88 -7.23 1.93 -13.73
N ILE A 89 -6.14 2.68 -13.99
CA ILE A 89 -4.81 2.08 -14.22
C ILE A 89 -4.20 1.48 -12.95
N THR A 90 -4.76 1.81 -11.78
CA THR A 90 -4.37 1.21 -10.51
C THR A 90 -5.20 -0.04 -10.21
N VAL A 91 -6.53 0.05 -10.26
CA VAL A 91 -7.43 -1.03 -9.84
C VAL A 91 -7.39 -2.19 -10.82
N VAL A 92 -7.50 -1.91 -12.12
CA VAL A 92 -7.62 -2.98 -13.14
C VAL A 92 -6.36 -3.86 -13.18
N PRO A 93 -5.14 -3.33 -13.35
CA PRO A 93 -3.95 -4.17 -13.40
C PRO A 93 -3.67 -4.88 -12.07
N VAL A 94 -3.87 -4.21 -10.92
CA VAL A 94 -3.68 -4.85 -9.61
C VAL A 94 -4.66 -6.01 -9.42
N THR A 95 -5.89 -5.88 -9.91
CA THR A 95 -6.90 -6.95 -9.81
C THR A 95 -6.41 -8.25 -10.45
N PHE A 96 -5.86 -8.19 -11.65
CA PHE A 96 -5.49 -9.36 -12.44
C PHE A 96 -4.02 -9.77 -12.31
N PHE A 97 -3.11 -8.80 -12.31
CA PHE A 97 -1.66 -9.03 -12.38
C PHE A 97 -0.97 -8.77 -11.03
N GLY A 98 -1.61 -8.05 -10.11
CA GLY A 98 -1.03 -7.70 -8.82
C GLY A 98 -0.02 -6.54 -8.88
N PHE A 99 0.04 -5.77 -9.95
CA PHE A 99 0.92 -4.60 -10.05
C PHE A 99 0.29 -3.50 -10.89
N THR A 100 0.66 -2.24 -10.64
CA THR A 100 0.35 -1.09 -11.48
C THR A 100 1.48 -0.88 -12.50
N PRO A 101 1.29 -0.05 -13.54
CA PRO A 101 2.38 0.33 -14.44
C PRO A 101 3.61 0.89 -13.70
N GLY A 102 3.41 1.80 -12.73
CA GLY A 102 4.50 2.33 -11.91
C GLY A 102 5.17 1.28 -11.04
N MET A 103 4.42 0.30 -10.51
CA MET A 103 4.97 -0.85 -9.78
C MET A 103 5.81 -1.74 -10.70
N ALA A 104 5.38 -1.97 -11.94
CA ALA A 104 6.15 -2.74 -12.92
C ALA A 104 7.49 -2.09 -13.22
N LEU A 105 7.52 -0.76 -13.40
CA LEU A 105 8.75 0.01 -13.63
C LEU A 105 9.71 -0.08 -12.43
N THR A 106 9.19 -0.03 -11.21
CA THR A 106 9.99 -0.10 -9.98
C THR A 106 10.33 -1.53 -9.53
N GLY A 107 9.84 -2.54 -10.26
CA GLY A 107 10.10 -3.95 -9.98
C GLY A 107 9.45 -4.46 -8.70
N ILE A 108 8.24 -3.98 -8.37
CA ILE A 108 7.47 -4.39 -7.20
C ILE A 108 6.07 -4.87 -7.59
N ARG A 109 5.46 -5.69 -6.74
CA ARG A 109 4.07 -6.14 -6.93
C ARG A 109 3.37 -6.35 -5.60
N VAL A 110 2.06 -6.34 -5.64
CA VAL A 110 1.17 -6.74 -4.54
C VAL A 110 1.06 -8.27 -4.55
N ALA A 111 1.36 -8.89 -3.44
CA ALA A 111 1.15 -10.33 -3.22
C ALA A 111 0.13 -10.53 -2.10
N ARG A 112 -0.70 -11.56 -2.21
CA ARG A 112 -1.60 -11.99 -1.14
C ARG A 112 -0.86 -12.92 -0.19
N LEU A 113 -1.16 -12.80 1.09
CA LEU A 113 -0.57 -13.67 2.11
C LEU A 113 -1.22 -15.05 2.17
N ASP A 114 -2.40 -15.23 1.59
CA ASP A 114 -3.09 -16.51 1.47
C ASP A 114 -2.63 -17.35 0.27
N GLY A 115 -1.60 -16.90 -0.46
CA GLY A 115 -1.01 -17.63 -1.58
C GLY A 115 -1.81 -17.60 -2.89
N VAL A 116 -2.96 -16.96 -2.93
CA VAL A 116 -3.76 -16.85 -4.17
C VAL A 116 -3.08 -15.88 -5.13
N ALA A 117 -2.95 -16.28 -6.40
CA ALA A 117 -2.21 -15.50 -7.41
C ALA A 117 -2.88 -14.16 -7.75
N VAL A 118 -4.21 -14.11 -7.75
CA VAL A 118 -5.00 -12.93 -8.15
C VAL A 118 -5.38 -12.11 -6.91
N VAL A 119 -5.12 -10.80 -6.93
CA VAL A 119 -5.45 -9.92 -5.79
C VAL A 119 -6.97 -9.79 -5.63
N GLY A 120 -7.71 -9.69 -6.72
CA GLY A 120 -9.15 -9.55 -6.77
C GLY A 120 -9.61 -8.09 -6.69
N LEU A 121 -10.76 -7.81 -7.35
CA LEU A 121 -11.30 -6.46 -7.52
C LEU A 121 -11.53 -5.72 -6.20
N TRP A 122 -12.15 -6.38 -5.24
CA TRP A 122 -12.47 -5.76 -3.95
C TRP A 122 -11.21 -5.25 -3.22
N ARG A 123 -10.17 -6.08 -3.16
CA ARG A 123 -8.92 -5.71 -2.50
C ARG A 123 -8.19 -4.61 -3.25
N ALA A 124 -8.18 -4.67 -4.60
CA ALA A 124 -7.58 -3.64 -5.43
C ALA A 124 -8.30 -2.30 -5.27
N ALA A 125 -9.64 -2.28 -5.28
CA ALA A 125 -10.44 -1.08 -5.06
C ALA A 125 -10.24 -0.49 -3.67
N LEU A 126 -10.30 -1.30 -2.61
CA LEU A 126 -10.06 -0.84 -1.24
C LEU A 126 -8.66 -0.27 -1.07
N ARG A 127 -7.64 -0.90 -1.67
CA ARG A 127 -6.26 -0.38 -1.68
C ARG A 127 -6.17 0.97 -2.38
N CYS A 128 -6.84 1.12 -3.53
CA CYS A 128 -6.86 2.37 -4.29
C CYS A 128 -7.46 3.50 -3.45
N VAL A 129 -8.62 3.29 -2.84
CA VAL A 129 -9.28 4.26 -1.94
C VAL A 129 -8.37 4.63 -0.76
N LEU A 130 -7.78 3.66 -0.08
CA LEU A 130 -6.90 3.92 1.06
C LEU A 130 -5.57 4.59 0.64
N THR A 131 -5.09 4.33 -0.57
CA THR A 131 -3.90 5.02 -1.12
C THR A 131 -4.23 6.46 -1.47
N PHE A 132 -5.43 6.74 -1.98
CA PHE A 132 -5.90 8.09 -2.25
C PHE A 132 -5.86 8.99 -1.01
N PHE A 133 -6.25 8.47 0.16
CA PHE A 133 -6.17 9.21 1.42
C PHE A 133 -4.74 9.38 1.96
N ILE A 134 -3.72 8.80 1.35
CA ILE A 134 -2.28 8.89 1.69
C ILE A 134 -1.98 8.47 3.14
N ILE A 135 -2.68 9.01 4.14
CA ILE A 135 -2.44 8.75 5.58
C ILE A 135 -2.45 7.26 5.91
N PRO A 136 -3.47 6.46 5.52
CA PRO A 136 -3.45 5.01 5.76
C PRO A 136 -2.32 4.28 5.05
N ALA A 137 -1.83 4.83 3.94
CA ALA A 137 -0.70 4.28 3.21
C ALA A 137 0.64 4.61 3.86
N ALA A 138 0.75 5.76 4.53
CA ALA A 138 1.94 6.25 5.20
C ALA A 138 2.16 5.59 6.57
N VAL A 139 1.08 5.28 7.31
CA VAL A 139 1.17 4.60 8.61
C VAL A 139 1.53 3.14 8.40
N ARG A 140 2.70 2.74 8.89
CA ARG A 140 3.30 1.40 8.67
C ARG A 140 3.60 0.71 9.99
N ASN A 141 3.55 -0.61 9.95
CA ASN A 141 3.99 -1.46 11.05
C ASN A 141 5.47 -1.88 10.89
N ALA A 142 5.96 -2.70 11.84
CA ALA A 142 7.30 -3.26 11.81
C ALA A 142 7.62 -4.07 10.53
N ASP A 143 6.63 -4.63 9.87
CA ASP A 143 6.77 -5.36 8.60
C ASP A 143 6.72 -4.45 7.37
N ASN A 144 6.81 -3.11 7.55
CA ASN A 144 6.69 -2.10 6.49
C ASN A 144 5.39 -2.23 5.68
N ARG A 145 4.30 -2.72 6.31
CA ARG A 145 2.96 -2.84 5.73
C ARG A 145 2.13 -1.63 6.14
N GLY A 146 1.58 -0.92 5.16
CA GLY A 146 0.58 0.14 5.38
C GLY A 146 -0.76 -0.45 5.83
N TRP A 147 -1.65 0.38 6.32
CA TRP A 147 -3.00 -0.04 6.69
C TRP A 147 -3.76 -0.67 5.52
N HIS A 148 -3.61 -0.13 4.30
CA HIS A 148 -4.21 -0.70 3.11
C HIS A 148 -3.71 -2.11 2.81
N ASP A 149 -2.43 -2.42 3.09
CA ASP A 149 -1.86 -3.76 2.95
C ASP A 149 -2.43 -4.72 4.00
N ARG A 150 -2.62 -4.23 5.24
CA ARG A 150 -3.13 -5.03 6.35
C ARG A 150 -4.61 -5.38 6.19
N LEU A 151 -5.45 -4.38 5.87
CA LEU A 151 -6.89 -4.55 5.69
C LEU A 151 -7.23 -5.47 4.51
N THR A 152 -6.37 -5.49 3.49
CA THR A 152 -6.57 -6.34 2.31
C THR A 152 -5.85 -7.68 2.37
N ASN A 153 -5.17 -7.98 3.51
CA ASN A 153 -4.33 -9.18 3.69
C ASN A 153 -3.30 -9.36 2.57
N THR A 154 -2.65 -8.26 2.20
CA THR A 154 -1.63 -8.22 1.15
C THR A 154 -0.31 -7.68 1.68
N VAL A 155 0.72 -7.81 0.86
CA VAL A 155 2.05 -7.24 1.09
C VAL A 155 2.63 -6.82 -0.27
N VAL A 156 3.38 -5.72 -0.30
CA VAL A 156 4.10 -5.33 -1.51
C VAL A 156 5.51 -5.91 -1.46
N VAL A 157 5.85 -6.69 -2.46
CA VAL A 157 7.14 -7.40 -2.56
C VAL A 157 7.90 -7.03 -3.82
N THR A 158 9.21 -7.25 -3.81
CA THR A 158 10.07 -7.10 -4.97
C THR A 158 9.86 -8.26 -5.94
N MET A 159 9.93 -7.99 -7.23
CA MET A 159 9.86 -9.00 -8.28
C MET A 159 11.25 -9.54 -8.61
N ARG A 160 12.30 -8.75 -8.37
CA ARG A 160 13.71 -9.04 -8.65
C ARG A 160 14.61 -8.29 -7.68
#